data_64b404c638167981be8c7816505e0446
#
_entry.id   64b404c638167981be8c7816505e0446
#
_cell.length_a   1.000
_cell.length_b   1.000
_cell.length_c   1.000
_cell.angle_alpha   90.00
_cell.angle_beta   90.00
_cell.angle_gamma   90.00
#
_symmetry.space_group_name_H-M   'P 1'
#
loop_
_entity.id
_entity.type
_entity.pdbx_description
1 polymer ?
#
loop_
_entity_poly.entity_id
_entity_poly.type
_entity_poly.pdbx_seq_one_letter_code
_entity_poly.pdbx_strand_id
1 'polypeptide(L)'
;AIEEISEGDWRVIFAANVDAAFFLAQAAAPAMKQAGYGRIVTISSGAGLRPSLTGIQAYASAKHALVGLTKQLAWEFGPHGITVNSVAPGFVRSNPASERQWQSYGPEGQKRLVESIHTRRLGTPDDIANATLFFLSEQAGWISGQVLSVDGGRS
;
A
#
# COMPACT_ATOMS: atom_id res chain seq x y z
N ALA A 1 18.79 -10.29 8.26
CA ALA A 1 18.18 -11.61 8.01
C ALA A 1 16.97 -11.79 8.95
N ILE A 2 16.24 -12.90 8.87
CA ILE A 2 15.06 -13.13 9.69
C ILE A 2 15.42 -13.22 11.19
N GLU A 3 16.59 -13.72 11.49
CA GLU A 3 17.11 -13.89 12.85
C GLU A 3 17.37 -12.55 13.55
N GLU A 4 17.47 -11.47 12.80
CA GLU A 4 17.78 -10.12 13.32
C GLU A 4 16.53 -9.29 13.62
N ILE A 5 15.34 -9.77 13.23
CA ILE A 5 14.09 -9.07 13.46
C ILE A 5 13.62 -9.37 14.89
N SER A 6 13.63 -8.35 15.73
CA SER A 6 13.11 -8.48 17.08
C SER A 6 11.58 -8.58 17.12
N GLU A 7 11.03 -9.17 18.18
CA GLU A 7 9.59 -9.15 18.42
C GLU A 7 9.04 -7.72 18.50
N GLY A 8 9.82 -6.81 19.09
CA GLY A 8 9.46 -5.39 19.18
C GLY A 8 9.32 -4.74 17.80
N ASP A 9 10.30 -4.95 16.92
CA ASP A 9 10.25 -4.43 15.56
C ASP A 9 9.05 -4.99 14.77
N TRP A 10 8.81 -6.30 14.90
CA TRP A 10 7.64 -6.94 14.31
C TRP A 10 6.35 -6.27 14.75
N ARG A 11 6.15 -6.11 16.08
CA ARG A 11 4.93 -5.51 16.63
C ARG A 11 4.74 -4.06 16.20
N VAL A 12 5.80 -3.25 16.23
CA VAL A 12 5.76 -1.84 15.80
C VAL A 12 5.35 -1.72 14.32
N ILE A 13 5.91 -2.58 13.46
CA ILE A 13 5.58 -2.56 12.01
C ILE A 13 4.12 -2.97 11.78
N PHE A 14 3.62 -4.01 12.47
CA PHE A 14 2.23 -4.40 12.35
C PHE A 14 1.28 -3.35 12.90
N ALA A 15 1.58 -2.78 14.06
CA ALA A 15 0.78 -1.69 14.65
C ALA A 15 0.66 -0.48 13.71
N ALA A 16 1.78 -0.06 13.12
CA ALA A 16 1.79 1.10 12.23
C ALA A 16 1.11 0.86 10.86
N ASN A 17 1.07 -0.38 10.38
CA ASN A 17 0.56 -0.68 9.05
C ASN A 17 -0.82 -1.36 9.06
N VAL A 18 -1.06 -2.32 9.96
CA VAL A 18 -2.28 -3.13 9.97
C VAL A 18 -3.26 -2.61 11.01
N ASP A 19 -2.83 -2.50 12.27
CA ASP A 19 -3.72 -2.10 13.36
C ASP A 19 -4.24 -0.68 13.14
N ALA A 20 -3.38 0.25 12.72
CA ALA A 20 -3.78 1.61 12.40
C ALA A 20 -4.86 1.65 11.31
N ALA A 21 -4.71 0.89 10.23
CA ALA A 21 -5.70 0.83 9.16
C ALA A 21 -7.02 0.21 9.63
N PHE A 22 -6.95 -0.86 10.42
CA PHE A 22 -8.12 -1.51 11.00
C PHE A 22 -8.89 -0.56 11.92
N PHE A 23 -8.22 0.08 12.88
CA PHE A 23 -8.89 0.96 13.84
C PHE A 23 -9.46 2.23 13.18
N LEU A 24 -8.78 2.79 12.17
CA LEU A 24 -9.32 3.90 11.40
C LEU A 24 -10.58 3.50 10.62
N ALA A 25 -10.58 2.34 9.96
CA ALA A 25 -11.75 1.82 9.28
C ALA A 25 -12.90 1.54 10.26
N GLN A 26 -12.61 0.93 11.41
CA GLN A 26 -13.58 0.67 12.47
C GLN A 26 -14.22 1.97 12.99
N ALA A 27 -13.43 3.00 13.22
CA ALA A 27 -13.93 4.30 13.71
C ALA A 27 -14.78 5.04 12.67
N ALA A 28 -14.42 4.93 11.38
CA ALA A 28 -15.17 5.58 10.29
C ALA A 28 -16.45 4.83 9.89
N ALA A 29 -16.50 3.53 10.08
CA ALA A 29 -17.57 2.66 9.59
C ALA A 29 -18.99 3.09 10.03
N PRO A 30 -19.28 3.45 11.30
CA PRO A 30 -20.63 3.82 11.71
C PRO A 30 -21.18 5.02 10.93
N ALA A 31 -20.38 6.07 10.77
CA ALA A 31 -20.79 7.27 10.04
C ALA A 31 -20.96 6.99 8.54
N MET A 32 -20.06 6.22 7.93
CA MET A 32 -20.17 5.83 6.53
C MET A 32 -21.39 4.94 6.28
N LYS A 33 -21.66 3.95 7.16
CA LYS A 33 -22.85 3.10 7.07
C LYS A 33 -24.15 3.92 7.20
N GLN A 34 -24.19 4.88 8.12
CA GLN A 34 -25.34 5.77 8.28
C GLN A 34 -25.56 6.65 7.05
N ALA A 35 -24.50 7.13 6.44
CA ALA A 35 -24.57 7.94 5.21
C ALA A 35 -24.93 7.12 3.96
N GLY A 36 -24.83 5.80 3.99
CA GLY A 36 -24.95 4.96 2.79
C GLY A 36 -23.85 5.23 1.76
N TYR A 37 -22.74 5.80 2.17
CA TYR A 37 -21.63 6.21 1.31
C TYR A 37 -20.30 6.21 2.07
N GLY A 38 -19.27 5.71 1.43
CA GLY A 38 -17.90 5.78 1.95
C GLY A 38 -16.88 5.35 0.92
N ARG A 39 -15.66 5.84 1.10
CA ARG A 39 -14.49 5.47 0.30
C ARG A 39 -13.31 5.27 1.24
N ILE A 40 -12.74 4.07 1.21
CA ILE A 40 -11.55 3.72 2.00
C ILE A 40 -10.46 3.28 1.03
N VAL A 41 -9.28 3.88 1.17
CA VAL A 41 -8.12 3.49 0.39
C VAL A 41 -6.97 3.17 1.34
N THR A 42 -6.50 1.94 1.30
CA THR A 42 -5.29 1.52 2.02
C THR A 42 -4.07 1.69 1.14
N ILE A 43 -2.94 2.02 1.75
CA ILE A 43 -1.66 2.10 1.02
C ILE A 43 -0.83 0.87 1.36
N SER A 44 -0.85 -0.12 0.45
CA SER A 44 -0.02 -1.30 0.54
C SER A 44 1.40 -1.00 -0.01
N SER A 45 1.97 -1.89 -0.77
CA SER A 45 3.29 -1.79 -1.40
C SER A 45 3.43 -2.90 -2.43
N GLY A 46 4.32 -2.77 -3.40
CA GLY A 46 4.76 -3.89 -4.20
C GLY A 46 5.27 -5.08 -3.36
N ALA A 47 5.86 -4.80 -2.18
CA ALA A 47 6.25 -5.83 -1.20
C ALA A 47 5.06 -6.53 -0.52
N GLY A 48 3.85 -6.02 -0.66
CA GLY A 48 2.60 -6.67 -0.23
C GLY A 48 1.98 -7.57 -1.31
N LEU A 49 2.61 -7.69 -2.47
CA LEU A 49 2.12 -8.48 -3.60
C LEU A 49 3.11 -9.57 -4.02
N ARG A 50 4.39 -9.36 -3.78
CA ARG A 50 5.48 -10.27 -4.18
C ARG A 50 6.68 -10.14 -3.27
N PRO A 51 7.57 -11.15 -3.22
CA PRO A 51 8.87 -11.02 -2.56
C PRO A 51 9.67 -9.85 -3.13
N SER A 52 10.40 -9.13 -2.29
CA SER A 52 11.16 -7.95 -2.67
C SER A 52 12.57 -8.02 -2.10
N LEU A 53 12.87 -7.29 -1.04
CA LEU A 53 14.20 -7.21 -0.46
C LEU A 53 14.36 -8.17 0.72
N THR A 54 15.60 -8.53 1.04
CA THR A 54 15.95 -9.20 2.29
C THR A 54 15.81 -8.20 3.46
N GLY A 55 15.47 -8.69 4.65
CA GLY A 55 15.37 -7.87 5.86
C GLY A 55 14.08 -7.07 6.02
N ILE A 56 13.08 -7.29 5.16
CA ILE A 56 11.79 -6.59 5.24
C ILE A 56 10.61 -7.54 5.52
N GLN A 57 10.87 -8.69 6.14
CA GLN A 57 9.86 -9.74 6.36
C GLN A 57 8.64 -9.20 7.12
N ALA A 58 8.85 -8.46 8.21
CA ALA A 58 7.75 -7.86 8.97
C ALA A 58 6.95 -6.86 8.13
N TYR A 59 7.64 -5.99 7.38
CA TYR A 59 7.00 -5.02 6.50
C TYR A 59 6.22 -5.70 5.36
N ALA A 60 6.84 -6.66 4.68
CA ALA A 60 6.19 -7.39 3.60
C ALA A 60 4.94 -8.14 4.10
N SER A 61 5.06 -8.82 5.26
CA SER A 61 3.92 -9.50 5.90
C SER A 61 2.80 -8.53 6.25
N ALA A 62 3.10 -7.39 6.85
CA ALA A 62 2.11 -6.37 7.19
C ALA A 62 1.42 -5.80 5.92
N LYS A 63 2.18 -5.58 4.84
CA LYS A 63 1.61 -5.09 3.57
C LYS A 63 0.75 -6.14 2.86
N HIS A 64 1.06 -7.44 2.97
CA HIS A 64 0.16 -8.52 2.54
C HIS A 64 -1.10 -8.59 3.41
N ALA A 65 -0.97 -8.42 4.73
CA ALA A 65 -2.12 -8.37 5.63
C ALA A 65 -3.09 -7.22 5.27
N LEU A 66 -2.56 -6.04 4.89
CA LEU A 66 -3.40 -4.94 4.39
C LEU A 66 -4.19 -5.31 3.14
N VAL A 67 -3.61 -6.10 2.23
CA VAL A 67 -4.33 -6.59 1.04
C VAL A 67 -5.50 -7.48 1.46
N GLY A 68 -5.28 -8.38 2.41
CA GLY A 68 -6.34 -9.22 2.97
C GLY A 68 -7.44 -8.41 3.66
N LEU A 69 -7.04 -7.45 4.51
CA LEU A 69 -7.96 -6.55 5.20
C LEU A 69 -8.80 -5.73 4.20
N THR A 70 -8.19 -5.19 3.16
CA THR A 70 -8.88 -4.44 2.10
C THR A 70 -10.00 -5.27 1.47
N LYS A 71 -9.73 -6.51 1.10
CA LYS A 71 -10.71 -7.40 0.47
C LYS A 71 -11.85 -7.77 1.43
N GLN A 72 -11.51 -8.05 2.68
CA GLN A 72 -12.50 -8.41 3.70
C GLN A 72 -13.43 -7.23 4.01
N LEU A 73 -12.89 -6.03 4.19
CA LEU A 73 -13.69 -4.82 4.41
C LEU A 73 -14.53 -4.45 3.18
N ALA A 74 -14.02 -4.64 1.98
CA ALA A 74 -14.78 -4.39 0.75
C ALA A 74 -16.03 -5.28 0.67
N TRP A 75 -15.89 -6.56 1.04
CA TRP A 75 -17.00 -7.49 1.09
C TRP A 75 -18.02 -7.09 2.18
N GLU A 76 -17.56 -6.76 3.38
CA GLU A 76 -18.42 -6.42 4.51
C GLU A 76 -19.16 -5.09 4.30
N PHE A 77 -18.47 -4.10 3.73
CA PHE A 77 -19.01 -2.73 3.63
C PHE A 77 -19.78 -2.46 2.33
N GLY A 78 -19.64 -3.33 1.33
CA GLY A 78 -20.32 -3.21 0.04
C GLY A 78 -21.84 -2.98 0.13
N PRO A 79 -22.60 -3.75 0.95
CA PRO A 79 -24.05 -3.54 1.13
C PRO A 79 -24.44 -2.15 1.67
N HIS A 80 -23.47 -1.40 2.19
CA HIS A 80 -23.68 -0.04 2.75
C HIS A 80 -23.23 1.07 1.80
N GLY A 81 -22.95 0.77 0.52
CA GLY A 81 -22.50 1.78 -0.45
C GLY A 81 -21.06 2.26 -0.24
N ILE A 82 -20.25 1.51 0.51
CA ILE A 82 -18.87 1.84 0.82
C ILE A 82 -17.95 0.99 -0.05
N THR A 83 -17.00 1.61 -0.73
CA THR A 83 -15.92 0.90 -1.44
C THR A 83 -14.62 0.92 -0.65
N VAL A 84 -13.88 -0.17 -0.71
CA VAL A 84 -12.57 -0.31 -0.05
C VAL A 84 -11.58 -0.84 -1.06
N ASN A 85 -10.54 -0.08 -1.36
CA ASN A 85 -9.50 -0.45 -2.32
C ASN A 85 -8.10 -0.22 -1.73
N SER A 86 -7.10 -0.72 -2.41
CA SER A 86 -5.69 -0.55 -2.04
C SER A 86 -4.87 -0.03 -3.20
N VAL A 87 -3.98 0.91 -2.93
CA VAL A 87 -2.90 1.30 -3.82
C VAL A 87 -1.62 0.61 -3.35
N ALA A 88 -0.88 -0.01 -4.26
CA ALA A 88 0.40 -0.66 -4.01
C ALA A 88 1.51 0.09 -4.78
N PRO A 89 2.18 1.06 -4.15
CA PRO A 89 3.24 1.83 -4.78
C PRO A 89 4.45 0.97 -5.15
N GLY A 90 5.07 1.30 -6.29
CA GLY A 90 6.44 0.94 -6.59
C GLY A 90 7.44 1.79 -5.81
N PHE A 91 8.66 1.93 -6.36
CA PHE A 91 9.69 2.73 -5.68
C PHE A 91 9.48 4.22 -5.92
N VAL A 92 9.24 4.95 -4.83
CA VAL A 92 9.05 6.40 -4.81
C VAL A 92 9.99 7.02 -3.78
N ARG A 93 10.76 8.04 -4.17
CA ARG A 93 11.62 8.82 -3.27
C ARG A 93 10.79 9.91 -2.60
N SER A 94 10.13 9.59 -1.50
CA SER A 94 9.18 10.47 -0.83
C SER A 94 9.53 10.82 0.62
N ASN A 95 10.56 10.18 1.17
CA ASN A 95 10.95 10.38 2.56
C ASN A 95 12.43 10.01 2.79
N PRO A 96 13.02 10.37 3.95
CA PRO A 96 14.44 10.06 4.23
C PRO A 96 14.81 8.58 4.17
N ALA A 97 13.87 7.67 4.46
CA ALA A 97 14.16 6.23 4.40
C ALA A 97 14.27 5.75 2.95
N SER A 98 13.35 6.16 2.06
CA SER A 98 13.43 5.84 0.64
C SER A 98 14.63 6.50 -0.04
N GLU A 99 15.05 7.68 0.42
CA GLU A 99 16.27 8.33 -0.06
C GLU A 99 17.53 7.54 0.36
N ARG A 100 17.64 7.14 1.63
CA ARG A 100 18.75 6.27 2.07
C ARG A 100 18.79 4.96 1.30
N GLN A 101 17.64 4.35 1.05
CA GLN A 101 17.54 3.12 0.26
C GLN A 101 18.02 3.35 -1.18
N TRP A 102 17.62 4.44 -1.81
CA TRP A 102 18.08 4.82 -3.15
C TRP A 102 19.61 4.97 -3.21
N GLN A 103 20.18 5.68 -2.23
CA GLN A 103 21.64 5.87 -2.16
C GLN A 103 22.38 4.55 -1.93
N SER A 104 21.81 3.63 -1.16
CA SER A 104 22.41 2.32 -0.90
C SER A 104 22.56 1.43 -2.14
N TYR A 105 21.79 1.69 -3.19
CA TYR A 105 21.88 0.92 -4.44
C TYR A 105 23.12 1.26 -5.28
N GLY A 106 23.73 2.41 -5.07
CA GLY A 106 24.83 2.92 -5.91
C GLY A 106 24.40 3.13 -7.38
N PRO A 107 25.27 3.72 -8.20
CA PRO A 107 24.90 4.10 -9.59
C PRO A 107 24.38 2.92 -10.43
N GLU A 108 25.04 1.78 -10.35
CA GLU A 108 24.68 0.59 -11.12
C GLU A 108 23.35 -0.04 -10.63
N GLY A 109 23.10 -0.07 -9.31
CA GLY A 109 21.85 -0.56 -8.76
C GLY A 109 20.68 0.37 -9.07
N GLN A 110 20.91 1.67 -9.05
CA GLN A 110 19.94 2.70 -9.43
C GLN A 110 19.56 2.55 -10.91
N LYS A 111 20.54 2.38 -11.78
CA LYS A 111 20.33 2.13 -13.22
C LYS A 111 19.50 0.87 -13.44
N ARG A 112 19.90 -0.27 -12.84
CA ARG A 112 19.14 -1.53 -12.95
C ARG A 112 17.72 -1.39 -12.44
N LEU A 113 17.51 -0.66 -11.35
CA LEU A 113 16.16 -0.42 -10.83
C LEU A 113 15.30 0.33 -11.86
N VAL A 114 15.78 1.43 -12.42
CA VAL A 114 15.07 2.20 -13.44
C VAL A 114 14.80 1.35 -14.69
N GLU A 115 15.79 0.57 -15.13
CA GLU A 115 15.65 -0.34 -16.27
C GLU A 115 14.63 -1.47 -16.04
N SER A 116 14.39 -1.87 -14.78
CA SER A 116 13.37 -2.86 -14.43
C SER A 116 11.95 -2.31 -14.44
N ILE A 117 11.80 -0.98 -14.48
CA ILE A 117 10.48 -0.32 -14.56
C ILE A 117 10.14 -0.11 -16.06
N HIS A 118 8.98 -0.56 -16.50
CA HIS A 118 8.61 -0.48 -17.91
C HIS A 118 8.53 0.96 -18.43
N THR A 119 8.07 1.90 -17.58
CA THR A 119 8.05 3.33 -17.93
C THR A 119 9.42 4.02 -17.83
N ARG A 120 10.48 3.30 -17.43
CA ARG A 120 11.88 3.78 -17.37
C ARG A 120 12.09 5.01 -16.48
N ARG A 121 11.24 5.20 -15.49
CA ARG A 121 11.39 6.24 -14.45
C ARG A 121 10.95 5.74 -13.08
N LEU A 122 11.44 6.41 -12.05
CA LEU A 122 10.88 6.22 -10.69
C LEU A 122 9.48 6.85 -10.61
N GLY A 123 8.67 6.34 -9.70
CA GLY A 123 7.40 6.98 -9.33
C GLY A 123 7.62 8.28 -8.57
N THR A 124 6.63 9.14 -8.62
CA THR A 124 6.54 10.37 -7.84
C THR A 124 5.41 10.26 -6.80
N PRO A 125 5.39 11.08 -5.75
CA PRO A 125 4.23 11.15 -4.86
C PRO A 125 2.91 11.42 -5.59
N ASP A 126 2.94 12.24 -6.65
CA ASP A 126 1.75 12.56 -7.45
C ASP A 126 1.21 11.35 -8.21
N ASP A 127 2.07 10.44 -8.70
CA ASP A 127 1.61 9.19 -9.31
C ASP A 127 0.74 8.39 -8.34
N ILE A 128 1.12 8.34 -7.06
CA ILE A 128 0.39 7.62 -6.02
C ILE A 128 -0.87 8.39 -5.60
N ALA A 129 -0.76 9.71 -5.44
CA ALA A 129 -1.88 10.57 -5.07
C ALA A 129 -3.01 10.50 -6.11
N ASN A 130 -2.68 10.56 -7.40
CA ASN A 130 -3.66 10.50 -8.48
C ASN A 130 -4.45 9.18 -8.49
N ALA A 131 -3.78 8.04 -8.28
CA ALA A 131 -4.45 6.74 -8.15
C ALA A 131 -5.35 6.68 -6.90
N THR A 132 -4.88 7.24 -5.80
CA THR A 132 -5.64 7.31 -4.55
C THR A 132 -6.88 8.20 -4.71
N LEU A 133 -6.74 9.38 -5.31
CA LEU A 133 -7.85 10.30 -5.58
C LEU A 133 -8.90 9.67 -6.51
N PHE A 134 -8.45 8.90 -7.52
CA PHE A 134 -9.38 8.17 -8.36
C PHE A 134 -10.24 7.19 -7.54
N PHE A 135 -9.65 6.38 -6.68
CA PHE A 135 -10.41 5.46 -5.83
C PHE A 135 -11.33 6.17 -4.81
N LEU A 136 -10.99 7.38 -4.40
CA LEU A 136 -11.82 8.18 -3.50
C LEU A 136 -12.97 8.91 -4.24
N SER A 137 -12.93 8.96 -5.57
CA SER A 137 -13.91 9.67 -6.37
C SER A 137 -15.22 8.88 -6.55
N GLU A 138 -16.27 9.57 -6.99
CA GLU A 138 -17.55 8.95 -7.34
C GLU A 138 -17.44 8.02 -8.56
N GLN A 139 -16.52 8.32 -9.49
CA GLN A 139 -16.26 7.52 -10.68
C GLN A 139 -15.78 6.10 -10.36
N ALA A 140 -15.18 5.90 -9.19
CA ALA A 140 -14.76 4.57 -8.71
C ALA A 140 -15.85 3.82 -7.93
N GLY A 141 -17.11 4.25 -7.97
CA GLY A 141 -18.22 3.69 -7.19
C GLY A 141 -18.54 2.22 -7.45
N TRP A 142 -18.11 1.67 -8.59
CA TRP A 142 -18.25 0.24 -8.93
C TRP A 142 -16.96 -0.56 -8.72
N ILE A 143 -15.93 0.06 -8.16
CA ILE A 143 -14.61 -0.57 -7.92
C ILE A 143 -14.45 -0.79 -6.42
N SER A 144 -14.40 -2.05 -5.98
CA SER A 144 -14.18 -2.39 -4.57
C SER A 144 -13.38 -3.70 -4.45
N GLY A 145 -12.60 -3.84 -3.39
CA GLY A 145 -11.76 -5.01 -3.14
C GLY A 145 -10.53 -5.09 -4.02
N GLN A 146 -10.20 -4.06 -4.80
CA GLN A 146 -9.11 -4.08 -5.75
C GLN A 146 -7.80 -3.61 -5.12
N VAL A 147 -6.70 -4.14 -5.66
CA VAL A 147 -5.34 -3.70 -5.34
C VAL A 147 -4.69 -3.25 -6.64
N LEU A 148 -4.43 -1.96 -6.74
CA LEU A 148 -3.82 -1.36 -7.91
C LEU A 148 -2.32 -1.14 -7.69
N SER A 149 -1.49 -1.84 -8.45
CA SER A 149 -0.06 -1.52 -8.52
C SER A 149 0.15 -0.20 -9.25
N VAL A 150 0.83 0.74 -8.60
CA VAL A 150 1.25 2.01 -9.17
C VAL A 150 2.77 2.04 -9.14
N ASP A 151 3.38 1.33 -10.07
CA ASP A 151 4.81 0.98 -10.07
C ASP A 151 5.48 1.11 -11.43
N GLY A 152 4.82 1.73 -12.40
CA GLY A 152 5.34 1.91 -13.76
C GLY A 152 5.47 0.61 -14.56
N GLY A 153 4.76 -0.46 -14.13
CA GLY A 153 4.81 -1.77 -14.77
C GLY A 153 5.97 -2.65 -14.27
N ARG A 154 6.48 -2.39 -13.06
CA ARG A 154 7.47 -3.25 -12.39
C ARG A 154 6.77 -4.44 -11.73
N SER A 155 6.21 -5.30 -12.49
CA SER A 155 5.58 -6.54 -12.02
C SER A 155 6.50 -7.77 -12.12
#